data_f0354512e12c06d146429966dbd0a192
#
_entry.id   f0354512e12c06d146429966dbd0a192
#
_cell.length_a   1.000
_cell.length_b   1.000
_cell.length_c   1.000
_cell.angle_alpha   90.00
_cell.angle_beta   90.00
_cell.angle_gamma   90.00
#
_symmetry.space_group_name_H-M   'P 1'
#
loop_
_entity.id
_entity.type
_entity.pdbx_description
1 polymer ?
#
loop_
_entity_poly.entity_id
_entity_poly.type
_entity_poly.pdbx_seq_one_letter_code
_entity_poly.pdbx_strand_id
1 'polypeptide(L)'
;YRQNAQGEKEAVEWTAQYAEDGTTWTDTKPVWLTAFTASGTGGEFAQPCDATVEAQTGISNDLHENALKAATAKGSETTPYNLSNNTGGNTVENTANCYVVNAPGYYSLPLVYGNAIKNSATNASAYTSTVTGTNILNPFINHAGNGITDPYISGNGCTPAKAELVWQDAMNLVTDIKYNADSNGGNISFKVDRSSIRQGNAVIAIKDVSDAILWSWHVWVTDEDINNVIEITNHQNVKYNFMPVNLGQCDGNTITYEERSCKVKFIAGDQSKEITIKQLANVIATGSNAPFYQWGRKDPLYPSNGMGNTTKIWYDKEGIPSTANPMKGTFSAGNDCIKNCILNPNLMHNRYNGDYTYYNLWSADNKTTSANDNPVNKTIYDPCPVGFKLPASNAFTGFTTTGESVSSSTQVNGTWSSSEKGWYFYTNSEKTQSIFFPALGYRSYSTMRPGSIGTQGCFWSAHPVAKGNNYYLRTSSVDVQPTYMVDRGFGYALRPCQD
;
A
#
# COMPACT_ATOMS: atom_id res chain seq x y z
N TYR A 1 46.65 36.21 -11.63
CA TYR A 1 47.68 37.24 -11.85
C TYR A 1 48.33 37.61 -10.54
N ARG A 2 49.51 38.12 -10.63
CA ARG A 2 50.15 38.94 -9.58
C ARG A 2 50.22 40.41 -10.02
N GLN A 3 50.38 41.31 -9.08
CA GLN A 3 50.72 42.70 -9.40
C GLN A 3 52.25 42.91 -9.23
N ASN A 4 52.85 43.47 -10.26
CA ASN A 4 54.25 43.87 -10.18
C ASN A 4 54.46 45.19 -9.35
N ALA A 5 55.64 45.60 -9.19
CA ALA A 5 55.96 46.82 -8.41
C ALA A 5 55.36 48.13 -8.98
N GLN A 6 54.95 48.13 -10.23
CA GLN A 6 54.26 49.21 -10.96
C GLN A 6 52.75 49.13 -10.87
N GLY A 7 52.18 48.04 -10.23
CA GLY A 7 50.75 47.79 -10.11
C GLY A 7 50.14 47.16 -11.33
N GLU A 8 50.91 46.73 -12.32
CA GLU A 8 50.44 46.06 -13.50
C GLU A 8 50.14 44.55 -13.21
N LYS A 9 49.15 43.99 -13.88
CA LYS A 9 48.77 42.56 -13.74
C LYS A 9 49.65 41.69 -14.62
N GLU A 10 50.31 40.72 -14.03
CA GLU A 10 51.12 39.72 -14.74
C GLU A 10 50.46 38.35 -14.59
N ALA A 11 50.32 37.60 -15.71
CA ALA A 11 49.88 36.23 -15.69
C ALA A 11 50.86 35.34 -14.90
N VAL A 12 50.33 34.42 -14.09
CA VAL A 12 51.15 33.47 -13.32
C VAL A 12 50.59 32.07 -13.55
N GLU A 13 51.45 31.15 -13.98
CA GLU A 13 51.10 29.73 -14.07
C GLU A 13 50.70 29.19 -12.72
N TRP A 14 49.71 28.32 -12.74
CA TRP A 14 49.18 27.69 -11.55
C TRP A 14 48.84 26.21 -11.79
N THR A 15 48.88 25.42 -10.70
CA THR A 15 48.47 24.01 -10.66
C THR A 15 47.54 23.78 -9.48
N ALA A 16 46.83 22.64 -9.50
CA ALA A 16 45.98 22.25 -8.39
C ALA A 16 46.47 20.94 -7.76
N GLN A 17 46.41 20.89 -6.43
CA GLN A 17 46.55 19.65 -5.66
C GLN A 17 45.23 19.35 -4.92
N TYR A 18 45.03 18.08 -4.58
CA TYR A 18 43.80 17.55 -4.05
C TYR A 18 44.04 16.79 -2.74
N ALA A 19 43.12 16.92 -1.78
CA ALA A 19 43.13 16.15 -0.53
C ALA A 19 41.69 15.68 -0.20
N GLU A 20 41.39 14.42 -0.46
CA GLU A 20 40.08 13.83 -0.11
C GLU A 20 39.93 13.58 1.39
N ASP A 21 41.04 13.26 2.08
CA ASP A 21 41.10 13.16 3.55
C ASP A 21 41.22 14.51 4.26
N GLY A 22 41.27 15.61 3.49
CA GLY A 22 41.44 16.98 3.98
C GLY A 22 42.85 17.35 4.41
N THR A 23 43.83 16.43 4.33
CA THR A 23 45.19 16.62 4.89
C THR A 23 46.31 16.16 3.94
N THR A 24 46.13 15.04 3.27
CA THR A 24 47.16 14.46 2.38
C THR A 24 47.02 14.98 0.97
N TRP A 25 47.94 15.79 0.51
CA TRP A 25 47.91 16.44 -0.80
C TRP A 25 48.50 15.54 -1.88
N THR A 26 47.80 15.43 -3.01
CA THR A 26 48.19 14.67 -4.20
C THR A 26 47.88 15.48 -5.45
N ASP A 27 48.66 15.25 -6.54
CA ASP A 27 48.40 15.84 -7.86
C ASP A 27 47.30 15.10 -8.63
N THR A 28 46.82 13.97 -8.10
CA THR A 28 45.74 13.16 -8.74
C THR A 28 44.38 13.67 -8.31
N LYS A 29 43.61 14.12 -9.29
CA LYS A 29 42.21 14.56 -9.12
C LYS A 29 41.34 13.39 -8.70
N PRO A 30 40.45 13.53 -7.70
CA PRO A 30 39.46 12.50 -7.36
C PRO A 30 38.65 12.07 -8.56
N VAL A 31 38.34 10.76 -8.68
CA VAL A 31 37.59 10.19 -9.81
C VAL A 31 36.20 10.83 -9.94
N TRP A 32 35.55 11.09 -8.81
CA TRP A 32 34.20 11.64 -8.77
C TRP A 32 34.14 13.16 -9.13
N LEU A 33 35.27 13.85 -9.17
CA LEU A 33 35.37 15.21 -9.69
C LEU A 33 35.64 15.13 -11.19
N THR A 34 34.63 14.98 -12.00
CA THR A 34 34.74 14.58 -13.41
C THR A 34 35.25 15.68 -14.32
N ALA A 35 34.81 16.93 -14.13
CA ALA A 35 35.33 18.09 -14.83
C ALA A 35 35.90 19.10 -13.82
N PHE A 36 37.18 19.40 -13.93
CA PHE A 36 37.87 20.40 -13.13
C PHE A 36 39.16 20.79 -13.81
N THR A 37 39.38 22.11 -13.99
CA THR A 37 40.62 22.62 -14.55
C THR A 37 41.73 22.53 -13.50
N ALA A 38 42.73 21.70 -13.75
CA ALA A 38 43.81 21.40 -12.79
C ALA A 38 45.04 22.30 -12.90
N SER A 39 45.17 23.08 -13.98
CA SER A 39 46.30 23.98 -14.22
C SER A 39 45.93 25.06 -15.24
N GLY A 40 46.70 26.12 -15.27
CA GLY A 40 46.55 27.17 -16.26
C GLY A 40 47.74 28.13 -16.29
N THR A 41 47.87 28.89 -17.36
CA THR A 41 48.93 29.89 -17.55
C THR A 41 48.66 31.21 -16.83
N GLY A 42 47.50 31.32 -16.17
CA GLY A 42 47.03 32.57 -15.58
C GLY A 42 46.50 33.55 -16.63
N GLY A 43 46.21 34.76 -16.19
CA GLY A 43 45.70 35.84 -17.05
C GLY A 43 45.51 37.16 -16.26
N GLU A 44 45.16 38.20 -16.93
CA GLU A 44 44.92 39.54 -16.31
C GLU A 44 43.52 39.67 -15.69
N PHE A 45 42.61 38.79 -16.04
CA PHE A 45 41.22 38.84 -15.61
C PHE A 45 40.80 37.50 -14.96
N ALA A 46 39.85 37.58 -14.03
CA ALA A 46 39.23 36.39 -13.45
C ALA A 46 38.47 35.60 -14.53
N GLN A 47 38.69 34.28 -14.57
CA GLN A 47 37.99 33.37 -15.43
C GLN A 47 37.22 32.36 -14.56
N PRO A 48 35.93 32.08 -14.84
CA PRO A 48 35.22 31.06 -14.12
C PRO A 48 35.80 29.67 -14.44
N CYS A 49 35.90 28.83 -13.42
CA CYS A 49 36.28 27.43 -13.54
C CYS A 49 35.13 26.58 -13.01
N ASP A 50 34.53 25.80 -13.88
CA ASP A 50 33.43 24.91 -13.48
C ASP A 50 34.00 23.63 -12.90
N ALA A 51 33.38 23.16 -11.83
CA ALA A 51 33.59 21.83 -11.26
C ALA A 51 32.34 20.97 -11.51
N THR A 52 32.50 19.82 -12.15
CA THR A 52 31.45 18.83 -12.30
C THR A 52 31.75 17.63 -11.42
N VAL A 53 30.78 17.19 -10.67
CA VAL A 53 30.85 15.99 -9.84
C VAL A 53 30.03 14.87 -10.45
N GLU A 54 30.51 13.65 -10.34
CA GLU A 54 29.78 12.47 -10.74
C GLU A 54 28.58 12.26 -9.80
N ALA A 55 27.46 11.80 -10.35
CA ALA A 55 26.33 11.37 -9.55
C ALA A 55 26.74 10.20 -8.65
N GLN A 56 26.44 10.32 -7.34
CA GLN A 56 26.71 9.23 -6.41
C GLN A 56 25.65 8.15 -6.54
N THR A 57 26.07 6.88 -6.49
CA THR A 57 25.14 5.76 -6.35
C THR A 57 24.67 5.70 -4.90
N GLY A 58 23.37 5.89 -4.67
CA GLY A 58 22.78 5.79 -3.34
C GLY A 58 22.74 4.36 -2.84
N ILE A 59 22.87 4.21 -1.53
CA ILE A 59 22.70 2.92 -0.84
C ILE A 59 21.22 2.77 -0.50
N SER A 60 20.57 1.80 -1.12
CA SER A 60 19.19 1.42 -0.73
C SER A 60 19.23 0.61 0.56
N ASN A 61 18.51 1.05 1.56
CA ASN A 61 18.35 0.34 2.82
C ASN A 61 16.91 -0.16 2.92
N ASP A 62 16.66 -1.33 2.33
CA ASP A 62 15.37 -1.99 2.37
C ASP A 62 15.36 -3.03 3.50
N LEU A 63 15.01 -2.56 4.71
CA LEU A 63 14.92 -3.42 5.89
C LEU A 63 13.86 -4.49 5.75
N HIS A 64 12.72 -4.16 5.15
CA HIS A 64 11.59 -5.07 4.93
C HIS A 64 11.95 -6.17 3.92
N GLU A 65 12.57 -5.82 2.78
CA GLU A 65 13.02 -6.79 1.79
C GLU A 65 14.06 -7.74 2.40
N ASN A 66 15.00 -7.20 3.19
CA ASN A 66 16.01 -8.01 3.87
C ASN A 66 15.41 -8.96 4.91
N ALA A 67 14.43 -8.50 5.70
CA ALA A 67 13.70 -9.33 6.66
C ALA A 67 12.94 -10.47 5.96
N LEU A 68 12.22 -10.16 4.89
CA LEU A 68 11.49 -11.13 4.07
C LEU A 68 12.43 -12.17 3.44
N LYS A 69 13.57 -11.75 2.87
CA LYS A 69 14.57 -12.66 2.28
C LYS A 69 15.22 -13.56 3.34
N ALA A 70 15.41 -13.06 4.55
CA ALA A 70 16.00 -13.82 5.65
C ALA A 70 15.04 -14.82 6.29
N ALA A 71 13.73 -14.63 6.13
CA ALA A 71 12.71 -15.46 6.75
C ALA A 71 12.83 -16.94 6.31
N THR A 72 12.49 -17.86 7.23
CA THR A 72 12.47 -19.29 6.94
C THR A 72 11.41 -19.61 5.89
N ALA A 73 11.81 -20.29 4.81
CA ALA A 73 10.91 -20.66 3.73
C ALA A 73 9.77 -21.57 4.21
N LYS A 74 8.58 -21.40 3.64
CA LYS A 74 7.38 -22.18 3.96
C LYS A 74 6.94 -23.03 2.77
N GLY A 75 6.50 -24.25 3.10
CA GLY A 75 6.02 -25.21 2.09
C GLY A 75 7.07 -25.63 1.06
N SER A 76 6.67 -26.51 0.16
CA SER A 76 7.45 -26.98 -0.99
C SER A 76 6.53 -27.08 -2.21
N GLU A 77 7.08 -27.27 -3.41
CA GLU A 77 6.26 -27.41 -4.62
C GLU A 77 5.26 -28.58 -4.52
N THR A 78 5.67 -29.68 -3.88
CA THR A 78 4.82 -30.88 -3.70
C THR A 78 3.90 -30.78 -2.47
N THR A 79 4.21 -29.93 -1.51
CA THR A 79 3.43 -29.74 -0.29
C THR A 79 3.41 -28.23 0.04
N PRO A 80 2.62 -27.45 -0.70
CA PRO A 80 2.50 -26.02 -0.46
C PRO A 80 1.92 -25.71 0.91
N TYR A 81 2.37 -24.63 1.52
CA TYR A 81 1.82 -24.10 2.77
C TYR A 81 0.40 -23.56 2.51
N ASN A 82 -0.62 -24.19 3.11
CA ASN A 82 -2.01 -23.76 2.95
C ASN A 82 -2.28 -22.50 3.81
N LEU A 83 -2.54 -21.39 3.15
CA LEU A 83 -2.76 -20.09 3.80
C LEU A 83 -4.07 -19.99 4.59
N SER A 84 -5.01 -20.94 4.40
CA SER A 84 -6.24 -21.03 5.19
C SER A 84 -6.08 -21.84 6.47
N ASN A 85 -4.87 -22.37 6.72
CA ASN A 85 -4.54 -23.17 7.90
C ASN A 85 -3.42 -22.49 8.72
N ASN A 86 -3.59 -22.40 10.03
CA ASN A 86 -2.65 -21.70 10.91
C ASN A 86 -1.22 -22.31 10.92
N THR A 87 -1.10 -23.60 10.61
CA THR A 87 0.18 -24.32 10.54
C THR A 87 0.61 -24.68 9.13
N GLY A 88 -0.19 -24.30 8.12
CA GLY A 88 0.04 -24.63 6.72
C GLY A 88 -0.37 -26.05 6.33
N GLY A 89 -1.12 -26.77 7.20
CA GLY A 89 -1.61 -28.12 6.97
C GLY A 89 -2.73 -28.16 5.91
N ASN A 90 -3.17 -29.38 5.57
CA ASN A 90 -4.13 -29.59 4.47
C ASN A 90 -5.58 -29.18 4.81
N THR A 91 -5.92 -29.06 6.09
CA THR A 91 -7.28 -28.70 6.53
C THR A 91 -7.56 -27.23 6.26
N VAL A 92 -8.72 -26.93 5.69
CA VAL A 92 -9.22 -25.55 5.57
C VAL A 92 -9.80 -25.14 6.91
N GLU A 93 -9.14 -24.21 7.60
CA GLU A 93 -9.56 -23.71 8.91
C GLU A 93 -10.29 -22.39 8.84
N ASN A 94 -9.69 -21.40 8.19
CA ASN A 94 -10.25 -20.05 8.09
C ASN A 94 -9.99 -19.48 6.71
N THR A 95 -11.00 -18.92 6.07
CA THR A 95 -10.89 -18.34 4.74
C THR A 95 -11.09 -16.82 4.73
N ALA A 96 -10.45 -16.15 3.80
CA ALA A 96 -10.52 -14.71 3.63
C ALA A 96 -10.32 -14.32 2.16
N ASN A 97 -10.52 -13.05 1.83
CA ASN A 97 -10.17 -12.52 0.50
C ASN A 97 -8.74 -11.99 0.43
N CYS A 98 -8.09 -11.75 1.57
CA CYS A 98 -6.68 -11.42 1.63
C CYS A 98 -5.93 -12.49 2.42
N TYR A 99 -4.80 -12.94 1.87
CA TYR A 99 -3.86 -13.82 2.54
C TYR A 99 -2.50 -13.14 2.65
N VAL A 100 -1.93 -13.21 3.86
CA VAL A 100 -0.63 -12.59 4.17
C VAL A 100 0.49 -13.62 4.00
N VAL A 101 1.53 -13.22 3.25
CA VAL A 101 2.74 -14.01 3.04
C VAL A 101 3.92 -13.23 3.62
N ASN A 102 4.66 -13.85 4.55
CA ASN A 102 5.76 -13.21 5.26
C ASN A 102 7.11 -13.95 5.13
N ALA A 103 7.22 -14.85 4.17
CA ALA A 103 8.44 -15.62 3.92
C ALA A 103 8.48 -16.11 2.46
N PRO A 104 9.66 -16.45 1.91
CA PRO A 104 9.75 -17.18 0.66
C PRO A 104 9.10 -18.57 0.78
N GLY A 105 8.62 -19.12 -0.33
CA GLY A 105 8.09 -20.50 -0.29
C GLY A 105 7.07 -20.81 -1.37
N TYR A 106 6.44 -21.97 -1.19
CA TYR A 106 5.32 -22.42 -2.00
C TYR A 106 4.05 -22.40 -1.14
N TYR A 107 3.01 -21.81 -1.67
CA TYR A 107 1.77 -21.54 -0.95
C TYR A 107 0.58 -22.09 -1.69
N SER A 108 -0.50 -22.36 -0.96
CA SER A 108 -1.79 -22.66 -1.57
C SER A 108 -2.93 -21.97 -0.82
N LEU A 109 -4.04 -21.77 -1.51
CA LEU A 109 -5.30 -21.33 -0.94
C LEU A 109 -6.46 -22.13 -1.53
N PRO A 110 -7.50 -22.49 -0.73
CA PRO A 110 -8.64 -23.26 -1.20
C PRO A 110 -9.56 -22.40 -2.05
N LEU A 111 -10.32 -23.03 -2.95
CA LEU A 111 -11.35 -22.37 -3.74
C LEU A 111 -12.63 -22.17 -2.93
N VAL A 112 -12.54 -21.34 -1.91
CA VAL A 112 -13.62 -21.01 -0.97
C VAL A 112 -13.87 -19.51 -0.99
N TYR A 113 -15.13 -19.08 -0.95
CA TYR A 113 -15.49 -17.67 -0.86
C TYR A 113 -14.99 -17.05 0.44
N GLY A 114 -14.41 -15.87 0.37
CA GLY A 114 -13.99 -15.01 1.46
C GLY A 114 -13.95 -15.63 2.87
N ASN A 115 -14.87 -15.21 3.73
CA ASN A 115 -15.00 -15.66 5.12
C ASN A 115 -15.96 -16.87 5.28
N ALA A 116 -16.18 -17.67 4.22
CA ALA A 116 -17.20 -18.71 4.20
C ALA A 116 -16.87 -19.99 4.99
N ILE A 117 -15.60 -20.16 5.39
CA ILE A 117 -15.18 -21.16 6.39
C ILE A 117 -14.50 -20.43 7.54
N LYS A 118 -14.91 -20.75 8.78
CA LYS A 118 -14.36 -20.22 10.03
C LYS A 118 -14.27 -21.35 11.05
N ASN A 119 -13.10 -21.52 11.66
CA ASN A 119 -12.83 -22.60 12.65
C ASN A 119 -13.13 -24.00 12.10
N SER A 120 -12.72 -24.28 10.86
CA SER A 120 -12.93 -25.54 10.14
C SER A 120 -14.41 -25.90 9.88
N ALA A 121 -15.32 -24.96 10.00
CA ALA A 121 -16.75 -25.14 9.78
C ALA A 121 -17.30 -24.13 8.79
N THR A 122 -18.39 -24.51 8.10
CA THR A 122 -19.12 -23.60 7.23
C THR A 122 -19.64 -22.39 8.02
N ASN A 123 -19.30 -21.19 7.57
CA ASN A 123 -19.75 -19.93 8.11
C ASN A 123 -20.81 -19.29 7.19
N ALA A 124 -22.03 -19.83 7.24
CA ALA A 124 -23.13 -19.36 6.39
C ALA A 124 -23.47 -17.87 6.63
N SER A 125 -23.21 -17.32 7.82
CA SER A 125 -23.43 -15.90 8.13
C SER A 125 -22.56 -14.95 7.30
N ALA A 126 -21.51 -15.45 6.63
CA ALA A 126 -20.70 -14.66 5.73
C ALA A 126 -21.38 -14.39 4.37
N TYR A 127 -22.34 -15.21 3.96
CA TYR A 127 -23.02 -15.10 2.66
C TYR A 127 -24.56 -15.15 2.74
N THR A 128 -25.10 -15.11 3.96
CA THR A 128 -26.55 -14.93 4.21
C THR A 128 -26.75 -13.80 5.21
N SER A 129 -27.95 -13.23 5.24
CA SER A 129 -28.36 -12.21 6.21
C SER A 129 -29.55 -12.71 7.02
N THR A 130 -29.54 -12.41 8.31
CA THR A 130 -30.69 -12.66 9.20
C THR A 130 -31.73 -11.55 9.12
N VAL A 131 -31.38 -10.40 8.54
CA VAL A 131 -32.28 -9.29 8.33
C VAL A 131 -32.80 -9.24 6.89
N THR A 132 -33.95 -8.61 6.70
CA THR A 132 -34.60 -8.43 5.40
C THR A 132 -34.84 -6.95 5.10
N GLY A 133 -34.93 -6.61 3.83
CA GLY A 133 -35.20 -5.24 3.36
C GLY A 133 -34.84 -5.06 1.91
N THR A 134 -35.34 -4.00 1.29
CA THR A 134 -35.10 -3.68 -0.13
C THR A 134 -33.61 -3.51 -0.46
N ASN A 135 -32.82 -3.03 0.50
CA ASN A 135 -31.40 -2.76 0.32
C ASN A 135 -30.53 -3.80 1.05
N ILE A 136 -31.05 -5.00 1.25
CA ILE A 136 -30.34 -6.12 1.88
C ILE A 136 -30.14 -7.22 0.84
N LEU A 137 -28.89 -7.55 0.58
CA LEU A 137 -28.52 -8.67 -0.26
C LEU A 137 -28.62 -9.98 0.54
N ASN A 138 -29.51 -10.88 0.13
CA ASN A 138 -29.68 -12.18 0.79
C ASN A 138 -30.30 -13.21 -0.17
N PRO A 139 -29.62 -14.32 -0.50
CA PRO A 139 -28.23 -14.59 -0.18
C PRO A 139 -27.27 -13.70 -0.97
N PHE A 140 -26.00 -13.67 -0.57
CA PHE A 140 -24.95 -13.05 -1.35
C PHE A 140 -24.75 -13.80 -2.67
N ILE A 141 -24.21 -13.14 -3.70
CA ILE A 141 -24.18 -13.68 -5.07
C ILE A 141 -22.75 -13.92 -5.57
N ASN A 142 -22.61 -14.86 -6.50
CA ASN A 142 -21.37 -15.17 -7.20
C ASN A 142 -21.19 -14.31 -8.48
N HIS A 143 -20.14 -14.60 -9.26
CA HIS A 143 -19.80 -13.93 -10.52
C HIS A 143 -20.94 -13.99 -11.58
N ALA A 144 -21.79 -15.01 -11.54
CA ALA A 144 -22.94 -15.15 -12.45
C ALA A 144 -24.22 -14.46 -11.94
N GLY A 145 -24.21 -13.96 -10.70
CA GLY A 145 -25.37 -13.37 -10.04
C GLY A 145 -26.26 -14.38 -9.32
N ASN A 146 -25.83 -15.63 -9.21
CA ASN A 146 -26.54 -16.67 -8.48
C ASN A 146 -26.26 -16.58 -6.99
N GLY A 147 -27.28 -16.84 -6.17
CA GLY A 147 -27.15 -16.91 -4.73
C GLY A 147 -26.18 -18.00 -4.28
N ILE A 148 -25.30 -17.68 -3.36
CA ILE A 148 -24.32 -18.60 -2.78
C ILE A 148 -24.98 -19.38 -1.65
N THR A 149 -24.88 -20.71 -1.72
CA THR A 149 -25.45 -21.65 -0.75
C THR A 149 -24.43 -22.62 -0.17
N ASP A 150 -23.23 -22.65 -0.75
CA ASP A 150 -22.11 -23.51 -0.35
C ASP A 150 -20.83 -22.66 -0.19
N PRO A 151 -19.97 -22.91 0.81
CA PRO A 151 -18.74 -22.16 0.98
C PRO A 151 -17.74 -22.37 -0.18
N TYR A 152 -17.76 -23.52 -0.84
CA TYR A 152 -16.89 -23.83 -1.98
C TYR A 152 -17.45 -23.29 -3.29
N ILE A 153 -16.56 -22.76 -4.12
CA ILE A 153 -16.93 -22.19 -5.44
C ILE A 153 -17.61 -23.27 -6.31
N SER A 154 -17.07 -24.47 -6.33
CA SER A 154 -17.63 -25.61 -7.09
C SER A 154 -19.03 -26.03 -6.62
N GLY A 155 -19.32 -25.93 -5.33
CA GLY A 155 -20.64 -26.25 -4.75
C GLY A 155 -21.76 -25.32 -5.21
N ASN A 156 -21.44 -24.21 -5.88
CA ASN A 156 -22.42 -23.26 -6.43
C ASN A 156 -22.52 -23.32 -7.97
N GLY A 157 -22.27 -24.50 -8.56
CA GLY A 157 -22.38 -24.72 -9.99
C GLY A 157 -21.30 -24.06 -10.84
N CYS A 158 -20.20 -23.64 -10.21
CA CYS A 158 -19.05 -23.05 -10.88
C CYS A 158 -18.01 -24.14 -11.18
N THR A 159 -17.42 -24.13 -12.39
CA THR A 159 -16.43 -25.12 -12.81
C THR A 159 -15.07 -24.45 -12.98
N PRO A 160 -14.19 -24.51 -11.97
CA PRO A 160 -12.82 -24.01 -12.08
C PRO A 160 -12.03 -24.73 -13.17
N ALA A 161 -11.23 -23.99 -13.95
CA ALA A 161 -10.44 -24.55 -15.03
C ALA A 161 -8.97 -24.12 -15.00
N LYS A 162 -8.67 -22.86 -14.66
CA LYS A 162 -7.31 -22.35 -14.59
C LYS A 162 -7.17 -21.23 -13.57
N ALA A 163 -5.98 -21.10 -12.98
CA ALA A 163 -5.60 -19.98 -12.11
C ALA A 163 -4.67 -19.04 -12.86
N GLU A 164 -4.77 -17.74 -12.60
CA GLU A 164 -3.99 -16.71 -13.30
C GLU A 164 -3.73 -15.49 -12.42
N LEU A 165 -2.60 -14.80 -12.65
CA LEU A 165 -2.34 -13.48 -12.11
C LEU A 165 -3.26 -12.45 -12.77
N VAL A 166 -3.91 -11.60 -11.96
CA VAL A 166 -4.62 -10.43 -12.48
C VAL A 166 -3.67 -9.23 -12.55
N TRP A 167 -2.95 -8.96 -11.47
CA TRP A 167 -1.88 -7.96 -11.40
C TRP A 167 -1.03 -8.17 -10.14
N GLN A 168 0.19 -7.61 -10.15
CA GLN A 168 1.06 -7.49 -8.98
C GLN A 168 1.82 -6.17 -9.02
N ASP A 169 2.14 -5.59 -7.87
CA ASP A 169 2.80 -4.28 -7.78
C ASP A 169 4.30 -4.35 -7.47
N ALA A 170 4.86 -5.54 -7.56
CA ALA A 170 6.30 -5.79 -7.57
C ALA A 170 6.59 -6.91 -8.58
N MET A 171 7.67 -6.79 -9.33
CA MET A 171 8.02 -7.75 -10.38
C MET A 171 8.32 -9.13 -9.79
N ASN A 172 7.71 -10.18 -10.34
CA ASN A 172 7.85 -11.57 -9.89
C ASN A 172 7.56 -11.79 -8.40
N LEU A 173 6.64 -11.02 -7.84
CA LEU A 173 6.25 -11.16 -6.44
C LEU A 173 5.57 -12.50 -6.19
N VAL A 174 4.65 -12.88 -7.08
CA VAL A 174 3.94 -14.16 -7.10
C VAL A 174 4.14 -14.79 -8.47
N THR A 175 4.62 -16.02 -8.49
CA THR A 175 4.95 -16.79 -9.72
C THR A 175 4.41 -18.21 -9.63
N ASP A 176 4.53 -19.01 -10.69
CA ASP A 176 4.14 -20.42 -10.74
C ASP A 176 2.69 -20.68 -10.28
N ILE A 177 1.78 -19.78 -10.66
CA ILE A 177 0.37 -19.85 -10.29
C ILE A 177 -0.28 -21.03 -11.03
N LYS A 178 -0.82 -22.00 -10.28
CA LYS A 178 -1.42 -23.22 -10.82
C LYS A 178 -2.77 -23.50 -10.13
N TYR A 179 -3.73 -23.98 -10.90
CA TYR A 179 -4.95 -24.62 -10.39
C TYR A 179 -4.69 -26.12 -10.20
N ASN A 180 -4.98 -26.64 -9.03
CA ASN A 180 -4.89 -28.05 -8.70
C ASN A 180 -6.29 -28.53 -8.32
N ALA A 181 -6.87 -29.41 -9.15
CA ALA A 181 -8.21 -29.96 -8.92
C ALA A 181 -8.19 -31.00 -7.79
N ASP A 182 -9.20 -31.01 -6.96
CA ASP A 182 -9.49 -32.05 -5.96
C ASP A 182 -11.00 -32.29 -5.81
N SER A 183 -11.40 -33.17 -4.87
CA SER A 183 -12.80 -33.51 -4.63
C SER A 183 -13.66 -32.34 -4.11
N ASN A 184 -13.04 -31.30 -3.56
CA ASN A 184 -13.71 -30.10 -3.03
C ASN A 184 -13.62 -28.89 -3.98
N GLY A 185 -13.28 -29.12 -5.26
CA GLY A 185 -13.14 -28.08 -6.27
C GLY A 185 -11.72 -27.54 -6.44
N GLY A 186 -10.78 -27.95 -5.58
CA GLY A 186 -9.37 -27.67 -5.76
C GLY A 186 -8.83 -26.49 -4.97
N ASN A 187 -7.60 -26.14 -5.31
CA ASN A 187 -6.87 -25.02 -4.73
C ASN A 187 -6.05 -24.29 -5.81
N ILE A 188 -5.63 -23.07 -5.50
CA ILE A 188 -4.57 -22.38 -6.24
C ILE A 188 -3.28 -22.57 -5.47
N SER A 189 -2.21 -23.02 -6.14
CA SER A 189 -0.85 -22.97 -5.63
C SER A 189 -0.04 -21.92 -6.36
N PHE A 190 0.96 -21.33 -5.67
CA PHE A 190 1.86 -20.33 -6.21
C PHE A 190 3.18 -20.30 -5.44
N LYS A 191 4.18 -19.63 -6.01
CA LYS A 191 5.50 -19.46 -5.41
C LYS A 191 5.77 -17.99 -5.13
N VAL A 192 6.44 -17.72 -3.99
CA VAL A 192 7.10 -16.45 -3.67
C VAL A 192 8.59 -16.75 -3.55
N ASP A 193 9.37 -16.31 -4.53
CA ASP A 193 10.78 -16.65 -4.62
C ASP A 193 11.65 -15.79 -3.72
N ARG A 194 12.66 -16.38 -3.05
CA ARG A 194 13.60 -15.67 -2.17
C ARG A 194 14.35 -14.54 -2.86
N SER A 195 14.65 -14.68 -4.15
CA SER A 195 15.40 -13.67 -4.89
C SER A 195 14.57 -12.43 -5.22
N SER A 196 13.25 -12.58 -5.36
CA SER A 196 12.33 -11.50 -5.75
C SER A 196 11.40 -11.02 -4.64
N ILE A 197 11.34 -11.72 -3.49
CA ILE A 197 10.46 -11.36 -2.38
C ILE A 197 10.75 -9.96 -1.85
N ARG A 198 9.71 -9.16 -1.73
CA ARG A 198 9.67 -7.81 -1.12
C ARG A 198 8.25 -7.50 -0.69
N GLN A 199 8.05 -6.42 0.05
CA GLN A 199 6.68 -5.94 0.30
C GLN A 199 5.97 -5.65 -1.01
N GLY A 200 4.73 -6.13 -1.12
CA GLY A 200 3.95 -5.95 -2.34
C GLY A 200 2.58 -6.62 -2.28
N ASN A 201 1.80 -6.35 -3.30
CA ASN A 201 0.44 -6.81 -3.46
C ASN A 201 0.27 -7.53 -4.79
N ALA A 202 -0.43 -8.64 -4.79
CA ALA A 202 -0.84 -9.36 -5.99
C ALA A 202 -2.31 -9.76 -5.91
N VAL A 203 -3.00 -9.77 -7.03
CA VAL A 203 -4.34 -10.35 -7.15
C VAL A 203 -4.25 -11.56 -8.07
N ILE A 204 -4.64 -12.72 -7.55
CA ILE A 204 -4.72 -13.97 -8.31
C ILE A 204 -6.18 -14.41 -8.42
N ALA A 205 -6.53 -15.04 -9.52
CA ALA A 205 -7.90 -15.41 -9.82
C ALA A 205 -8.01 -16.87 -10.26
N ILE A 206 -9.16 -17.47 -9.95
CA ILE A 206 -9.63 -18.73 -10.56
C ILE A 206 -10.61 -18.40 -11.67
N LYS A 207 -10.46 -19.05 -12.81
CA LYS A 207 -11.27 -18.84 -14.01
C LYS A 207 -11.91 -20.16 -14.47
N ASP A 208 -13.00 -20.05 -15.22
CA ASP A 208 -13.60 -21.15 -15.94
C ASP A 208 -12.96 -21.38 -17.33
N VAL A 209 -13.50 -22.33 -18.09
CA VAL A 209 -13.04 -22.66 -19.45
C VAL A 209 -13.30 -21.53 -20.46
N SER A 210 -14.23 -20.63 -20.18
CA SER A 210 -14.54 -19.45 -21.02
C SER A 210 -13.71 -18.22 -20.69
N ASP A 211 -12.76 -18.34 -19.78
CA ASP A 211 -11.89 -17.28 -19.26
C ASP A 211 -12.57 -16.29 -18.31
N ALA A 212 -13.78 -16.58 -17.87
CA ALA A 212 -14.48 -15.77 -16.88
C ALA A 212 -13.89 -15.97 -15.47
N ILE A 213 -13.63 -14.89 -14.75
CA ILE A 213 -13.17 -14.95 -13.35
C ILE A 213 -14.32 -15.39 -12.46
N LEU A 214 -14.17 -16.55 -11.81
CA LEU A 214 -15.11 -17.06 -10.82
C LEU A 214 -14.95 -16.38 -9.47
N TRP A 215 -13.70 -16.15 -9.06
CA TRP A 215 -13.30 -15.43 -7.84
C TRP A 215 -11.84 -15.02 -7.90
N SER A 216 -11.43 -14.11 -7.03
CA SER A 216 -10.05 -13.62 -6.91
C SER A 216 -9.70 -13.39 -5.45
N TRP A 217 -8.41 -13.44 -5.15
CA TRP A 217 -7.85 -13.22 -3.82
C TRP A 217 -6.69 -12.24 -3.89
N HIS A 218 -6.56 -11.44 -2.85
CA HIS A 218 -5.42 -10.58 -2.60
C HIS A 218 -4.34 -11.37 -1.87
N VAL A 219 -3.15 -11.44 -2.42
CA VAL A 219 -1.92 -11.93 -1.76
C VAL A 219 -1.12 -10.70 -1.37
N TRP A 220 -0.99 -10.49 -0.07
CA TRP A 220 -0.21 -9.40 0.50
C TRP A 220 1.09 -9.95 1.08
N VAL A 221 2.22 -9.57 0.48
CA VAL A 221 3.56 -9.95 0.96
C VAL A 221 4.06 -8.83 1.85
N THR A 222 4.32 -9.17 3.13
CA THR A 222 4.82 -8.22 4.14
C THR A 222 5.50 -8.95 5.28
N ASP A 223 6.48 -8.33 5.90
CA ASP A 223 7.13 -8.77 7.15
C ASP A 223 6.45 -8.18 8.39
N GLU A 224 5.44 -7.32 8.21
CA GLU A 224 4.68 -6.74 9.31
C GLU A 224 3.92 -7.79 10.11
N ASP A 225 4.04 -7.75 11.44
CA ASP A 225 3.20 -8.53 12.33
C ASP A 225 1.83 -7.85 12.48
N ILE A 226 0.90 -8.22 11.61
CA ILE A 226 -0.47 -7.65 11.61
C ILE A 226 -1.25 -7.95 12.90
N ASN A 227 -0.81 -8.95 13.70
CA ASN A 227 -1.46 -9.33 14.96
C ASN A 227 -1.01 -8.48 16.15
N ASN A 228 0.03 -7.65 15.98
CA ASN A 228 0.43 -6.67 16.98
C ASN A 228 -0.54 -5.47 16.99
N VAL A 229 -1.81 -5.78 17.28
CA VAL A 229 -2.91 -4.81 17.22
C VAL A 229 -2.79 -3.71 18.25
N ILE A 230 -3.33 -2.55 17.90
CA ILE A 230 -3.32 -1.35 18.75
C ILE A 230 -4.75 -1.02 19.15
N GLU A 231 -5.02 -1.06 20.46
CA GLU A 231 -6.34 -0.73 21.00
C GLU A 231 -6.60 0.78 20.93
N ILE A 232 -7.74 1.15 20.38
CA ILE A 232 -8.30 2.50 20.39
C ILE A 232 -9.66 2.44 21.09
N THR A 233 -9.88 3.34 22.04
CA THR A 233 -11.20 3.57 22.59
C THR A 233 -11.85 4.75 21.87
N ASN A 234 -13.02 4.53 21.29
CA ASN A 234 -13.74 5.60 20.59
C ASN A 234 -14.47 6.55 21.58
N HIS A 235 -15.10 7.61 21.07
CA HIS A 235 -15.78 8.59 21.90
C HIS A 235 -17.00 8.02 22.65
N GLN A 236 -17.59 6.93 22.15
CA GLN A 236 -18.67 6.17 22.77
C GLN A 236 -18.20 5.12 23.79
N ASN A 237 -16.89 5.10 24.13
CA ASN A 237 -16.24 4.14 25.01
C ASN A 237 -16.26 2.69 24.48
N VAL A 238 -16.36 2.49 23.16
CA VAL A 238 -16.20 1.19 22.52
C VAL A 238 -14.74 1.00 22.11
N LYS A 239 -14.21 -0.18 22.36
CA LYS A 239 -12.81 -0.54 22.05
C LYS A 239 -12.71 -1.22 20.69
N TYR A 240 -11.71 -0.81 19.91
CA TYR A 240 -11.34 -1.38 18.63
C TYR A 240 -9.85 -1.70 18.62
N ASN A 241 -9.49 -2.95 18.32
CA ASN A 241 -8.11 -3.39 18.16
C ASN A 241 -7.73 -3.25 16.68
N PHE A 242 -7.13 -2.14 16.31
CA PHE A 242 -6.73 -1.88 14.92
C PHE A 242 -5.45 -2.64 14.54
N MET A 243 -5.40 -3.12 13.30
CA MET A 243 -4.16 -3.54 12.66
C MET A 243 -3.11 -2.40 12.73
N PRO A 244 -1.81 -2.70 12.95
CA PRO A 244 -0.81 -1.63 13.10
C PRO A 244 -0.59 -0.82 11.81
N VAL A 245 -0.82 -1.44 10.65
CA VAL A 245 -0.67 -0.86 9.32
C VAL A 245 -1.94 -0.98 8.48
N ASN A 246 -2.02 -0.29 7.35
CA ASN A 246 -3.16 -0.40 6.45
C ASN A 246 -3.13 -1.72 5.68
N LEU A 247 -4.28 -2.19 5.26
CA LEU A 247 -4.38 -3.40 4.43
C LEU A 247 -3.60 -3.23 3.13
N GLY A 248 -2.66 -4.14 2.89
CA GLY A 248 -1.80 -4.11 1.70
C GLY A 248 -0.71 -3.04 1.74
N GLN A 249 -0.43 -2.42 2.88
CA GLN A 249 0.62 -1.40 2.99
C GLN A 249 1.98 -1.95 2.59
N CYS A 250 2.69 -1.16 1.79
CA CYS A 250 4.11 -1.30 1.52
C CYS A 250 4.79 -0.03 2.02
N ASP A 251 5.84 -0.16 2.80
CA ASP A 251 6.60 0.97 3.29
C ASP A 251 7.59 1.45 2.23
N GLY A 252 7.96 2.69 2.33
CA GLY A 252 8.89 3.28 1.38
C GLY A 252 10.34 2.90 1.70
N ASN A 253 11.15 2.74 0.66
CA ASN A 253 12.59 2.55 0.80
C ASN A 253 13.29 3.85 1.12
N THR A 254 14.38 3.77 1.86
CA THR A 254 15.28 4.87 2.10
C THR A 254 16.55 4.69 1.25
N ILE A 255 16.91 5.70 0.47
CA ILE A 255 18.17 5.76 -0.28
C ILE A 255 19.04 6.78 0.39
N THR A 256 20.18 6.34 0.91
CA THR A 256 21.17 7.20 1.57
C THR A 256 22.32 7.52 0.62
N TYR A 257 22.64 8.77 0.53
CA TYR A 257 23.81 9.31 -0.16
C TYR A 257 24.76 9.87 0.90
N GLU A 258 25.96 9.30 0.96
CA GLU A 258 26.97 9.75 1.93
C GLU A 258 27.58 11.08 1.52
N GLU A 259 28.01 11.89 2.50
CA GLU A 259 28.81 13.08 2.21
C GLU A 259 30.19 12.68 1.68
N ARG A 260 30.64 13.36 0.64
CA ARG A 260 32.03 13.30 0.20
C ARG A 260 32.54 14.69 -0.10
N SER A 261 33.83 14.91 0.18
CA SER A 261 34.46 16.20 -0.02
C SER A 261 35.91 16.06 -0.48
N CYS A 262 36.40 17.10 -1.12
CA CYS A 262 37.79 17.22 -1.50
C CYS A 262 38.24 18.67 -1.27
N LYS A 263 39.35 18.88 -0.57
CA LYS A 263 40.04 20.15 -0.60
C LYS A 263 40.86 20.25 -1.86
N VAL A 264 40.81 21.40 -2.49
CA VAL A 264 41.65 21.74 -3.66
C VAL A 264 42.52 22.91 -3.30
N LYS A 265 43.83 22.74 -3.49
CA LYS A 265 44.85 23.79 -3.30
C LYS A 265 45.37 24.27 -4.66
N PHE A 266 45.06 25.47 -5.00
CA PHE A 266 45.67 26.16 -6.14
C PHE A 266 47.02 26.72 -5.74
N ILE A 267 48.05 26.43 -6.53
CA ILE A 267 49.43 26.84 -6.26
C ILE A 267 49.93 27.69 -7.44
N ALA A 268 50.38 28.88 -7.15
CA ALA A 268 50.93 29.84 -8.12
C ALA A 268 52.24 30.40 -7.59
N GLY A 269 53.38 29.82 -7.98
CA GLY A 269 54.69 30.15 -7.39
C GLY A 269 54.75 29.79 -5.92
N ASP A 270 55.05 30.79 -5.07
CA ASP A 270 55.11 30.66 -3.61
C ASP A 270 53.78 30.91 -2.90
N GLN A 271 52.73 31.19 -3.67
CA GLN A 271 51.39 31.48 -3.14
C GLN A 271 50.46 30.30 -3.34
N SER A 272 49.56 30.09 -2.38
CA SER A 272 48.49 29.08 -2.54
C SER A 272 47.18 29.54 -1.96
N LYS A 273 46.06 28.97 -2.50
CA LYS A 273 44.71 29.18 -2.01
C LYS A 273 43.96 27.88 -1.98
N GLU A 274 43.25 27.63 -0.89
CA GLU A 274 42.44 26.40 -0.74
C GLU A 274 40.95 26.72 -0.87
N ILE A 275 40.24 25.78 -1.48
CA ILE A 275 38.77 25.69 -1.48
C ILE A 275 38.35 24.26 -1.08
N THR A 276 37.11 24.09 -0.68
CA THR A 276 36.54 22.78 -0.45
C THR A 276 35.36 22.57 -1.40
N ILE A 277 35.41 21.49 -2.18
CA ILE A 277 34.28 21.01 -2.99
C ILE A 277 33.57 19.91 -2.17
N LYS A 278 32.27 20.07 -1.93
CA LYS A 278 31.45 19.13 -1.18
C LYS A 278 30.29 18.66 -2.01
N GLN A 279 30.02 17.35 -1.97
CA GLN A 279 28.74 16.77 -2.30
C GLN A 279 28.10 16.37 -0.96
N LEU A 280 27.02 17.05 -0.59
CA LEU A 280 26.38 16.89 0.71
C LEU A 280 25.69 15.53 0.83
N ALA A 281 25.67 14.98 2.04
CA ALA A 281 24.83 13.85 2.37
C ALA A 281 23.36 14.17 2.06
N ASN A 282 22.64 13.18 1.57
CA ASN A 282 21.22 13.29 1.32
C ASN A 282 20.53 11.96 1.63
N VAL A 283 19.29 12.02 2.10
CA VAL A 283 18.44 10.85 2.32
C VAL A 283 17.14 11.08 1.58
N ILE A 284 16.86 10.18 0.65
CA ILE A 284 15.60 10.17 -0.10
C ILE A 284 14.76 9.03 0.44
N ALA A 285 13.62 9.33 1.06
CA ALA A 285 12.63 8.34 1.46
C ALA A 285 11.49 8.32 0.43
N THR A 286 11.15 7.13 -0.07
CA THR A 286 9.93 6.93 -0.83
C THR A 286 8.78 6.75 0.16
N GLY A 287 7.66 7.44 -0.04
CA GLY A 287 6.52 7.36 0.88
C GLY A 287 5.84 5.99 0.86
N SER A 288 5.29 5.59 2.00
CA SER A 288 4.43 4.40 2.10
C SER A 288 3.25 4.49 1.15
N ASN A 289 2.78 3.35 0.68
CA ASN A 289 1.59 3.25 -0.14
C ASN A 289 0.74 2.05 0.31
N ALA A 290 -0.55 2.08 -0.03
CA ALA A 290 -1.46 0.95 0.16
C ALA A 290 -2.46 0.93 -1.00
N PRO A 291 -3.02 -0.24 -1.32
CA PRO A 291 -4.10 -0.35 -2.30
C PRO A 291 -5.33 0.44 -1.89
N PHE A 292 -6.11 0.83 -2.89
CA PHE A 292 -7.40 1.47 -2.71
C PHE A 292 -8.53 0.46 -2.92
N TYR A 293 -9.62 0.62 -2.20
CA TYR A 293 -10.81 -0.21 -2.33
C TYR A 293 -12.04 0.66 -2.56
N GLN A 294 -12.88 0.30 -3.52
CA GLN A 294 -14.23 0.84 -3.58
C GLN A 294 -15.09 0.15 -2.53
N TRP A 295 -15.99 0.88 -1.91
CA TRP A 295 -16.82 0.31 -0.86
C TRP A 295 -17.67 -0.88 -1.35
N GLY A 296 -17.70 -1.95 -0.56
CA GLY A 296 -18.44 -3.18 -0.89
C GLY A 296 -17.67 -4.19 -1.75
N ARG A 297 -16.44 -3.86 -2.19
CA ARG A 297 -15.56 -4.75 -2.97
C ARG A 297 -14.57 -5.50 -2.09
N LYS A 298 -14.25 -6.73 -2.53
CA LYS A 298 -13.23 -7.58 -1.92
C LYS A 298 -11.81 -7.37 -2.49
N ASP A 299 -11.70 -6.88 -3.73
CA ASP A 299 -10.44 -6.78 -4.45
C ASP A 299 -9.81 -5.39 -4.35
N PRO A 300 -8.47 -5.31 -4.17
CA PRO A 300 -7.73 -4.08 -4.19
C PRO A 300 -7.57 -3.50 -5.60
N LEU A 301 -7.55 -2.17 -5.68
CA LEU A 301 -7.12 -1.41 -6.84
C LEU A 301 -5.67 -0.95 -6.65
N TYR A 302 -4.96 -0.72 -7.76
CA TYR A 302 -3.55 -0.32 -7.74
C TYR A 302 -3.25 0.80 -6.76
N PRO A 303 -2.18 0.69 -5.94
CA PRO A 303 -1.76 1.75 -5.03
C PRO A 303 -1.21 2.98 -5.77
N SER A 304 -1.03 4.08 -5.06
CA SER A 304 -0.22 5.21 -5.53
C SER A 304 1.28 4.86 -5.44
N ASN A 305 2.13 5.66 -6.08
CA ASN A 305 3.58 5.51 -5.98
C ASN A 305 4.17 5.98 -4.63
N GLY A 306 3.33 6.41 -3.70
CA GLY A 306 3.74 6.90 -2.38
C GLY A 306 4.27 8.35 -2.34
N MET A 307 4.69 8.91 -3.48
CA MET A 307 5.31 10.24 -3.58
C MET A 307 4.40 11.30 -4.21
N GLY A 308 3.35 10.88 -4.91
CA GLY A 308 2.47 11.79 -5.62
C GLY A 308 1.25 11.12 -6.23
N ASN A 309 0.46 11.93 -6.96
CA ASN A 309 -0.84 11.52 -7.50
C ASN A 309 -0.71 10.67 -8.78
N THR A 310 0.21 9.69 -8.78
CA THR A 310 0.43 8.74 -9.87
C THR A 310 0.27 7.31 -9.37
N THR A 311 -0.13 6.41 -10.28
CA THR A 311 -0.24 4.97 -9.98
C THR A 311 1.17 4.37 -9.84
N LYS A 312 1.38 3.54 -8.81
CA LYS A 312 2.59 2.71 -8.66
C LYS A 312 2.74 1.81 -9.89
N ILE A 313 3.96 1.49 -10.27
CA ILE A 313 4.22 0.47 -11.30
C ILE A 313 3.56 -0.84 -10.85
N TRP A 314 2.81 -1.44 -11.75
CA TRP A 314 2.23 -2.77 -11.60
C TRP A 314 2.54 -3.61 -12.84
N TYR A 315 2.46 -4.91 -12.71
CA TYR A 315 2.82 -5.90 -13.74
C TYR A 315 1.61 -6.78 -14.01
N ASP A 316 1.35 -7.05 -15.28
CA ASP A 316 0.35 -8.02 -15.71
C ASP A 316 0.88 -9.47 -15.62
N LYS A 317 0.09 -10.42 -16.11
CA LYS A 317 0.43 -11.84 -16.10
C LYS A 317 1.60 -12.21 -17.02
N GLU A 318 1.90 -11.41 -18.02
CA GLU A 318 3.08 -11.51 -18.89
C GLU A 318 4.33 -10.84 -18.30
N GLY A 319 4.21 -10.19 -17.12
CA GLY A 319 5.28 -9.43 -16.49
C GLY A 319 5.53 -8.07 -17.13
N ILE A 320 4.58 -7.56 -17.92
CA ILE A 320 4.72 -6.26 -18.58
C ILE A 320 4.41 -5.15 -17.58
N PRO A 321 5.36 -4.19 -17.37
CA PRO A 321 5.15 -3.09 -16.44
C PRO A 321 4.16 -2.06 -16.99
N SER A 322 3.34 -1.49 -16.11
CA SER A 322 2.41 -0.42 -16.41
C SER A 322 2.27 0.55 -15.24
N THR A 323 1.98 1.81 -15.54
CA THR A 323 1.53 2.83 -14.57
C THR A 323 0.11 3.29 -14.88
N ALA A 324 -0.58 2.58 -15.78
CA ALA A 324 -1.94 2.89 -16.15
C ALA A 324 -2.88 2.83 -14.93
N ASN A 325 -3.86 3.70 -14.91
CA ASN A 325 -4.93 3.64 -13.93
C ASN A 325 -5.85 2.44 -14.20
N PRO A 326 -6.63 1.97 -13.22
CA PRO A 326 -7.67 0.99 -13.47
C PRO A 326 -8.57 1.42 -14.62
N MET A 327 -9.06 0.45 -15.39
CA MET A 327 -10.04 0.72 -16.42
C MET A 327 -11.31 1.30 -15.79
N LYS A 328 -11.88 2.31 -16.44
CA LYS A 328 -13.16 2.89 -16.03
C LYS A 328 -14.30 2.00 -16.48
N GLY A 329 -14.97 1.39 -15.51
CA GLY A 329 -16.21 0.65 -15.76
C GLY A 329 -17.41 1.57 -15.78
N THR A 330 -18.37 1.28 -16.69
CA THR A 330 -19.72 1.82 -16.56
C THR A 330 -20.36 1.20 -15.35
N PHE A 331 -20.94 2.03 -14.50
CA PHE A 331 -21.59 1.56 -13.32
C PHE A 331 -22.93 0.92 -13.65
N SER A 332 -23.16 -0.26 -13.11
CA SER A 332 -24.47 -0.91 -13.04
C SER A 332 -24.90 -1.00 -11.58
N ALA A 333 -26.19 -0.88 -11.29
CA ALA A 333 -26.71 -0.92 -9.93
C ALA A 333 -26.92 -2.37 -9.45
N GLY A 334 -27.00 -2.57 -8.14
CA GLY A 334 -27.39 -3.82 -7.53
C GLY A 334 -26.50 -5.01 -7.91
N ASN A 335 -27.11 -6.14 -8.28
CA ASN A 335 -26.41 -7.39 -8.60
C ASN A 335 -25.41 -7.24 -9.75
N ASP A 336 -25.70 -6.43 -10.76
CA ASP A 336 -24.81 -6.28 -11.90
C ASP A 336 -23.50 -5.57 -11.52
N CYS A 337 -23.55 -4.64 -10.57
CA CYS A 337 -22.33 -4.04 -10.05
C CYS A 337 -21.46 -5.07 -9.33
N ILE A 338 -22.05 -5.91 -8.48
CA ILE A 338 -21.33 -6.96 -7.76
C ILE A 338 -20.70 -7.96 -8.74
N LYS A 339 -21.49 -8.45 -9.72
CA LYS A 339 -21.00 -9.34 -10.78
C LYS A 339 -19.80 -8.74 -11.52
N ASN A 340 -19.93 -7.49 -11.96
CA ASN A 340 -18.85 -6.80 -12.67
C ASN A 340 -17.60 -6.62 -11.81
N CYS A 341 -17.75 -6.39 -10.50
CA CYS A 341 -16.61 -6.33 -9.59
C CYS A 341 -15.89 -7.68 -9.46
N ILE A 342 -16.63 -8.79 -9.41
CA ILE A 342 -16.05 -10.14 -9.33
C ILE A 342 -15.37 -10.52 -10.64
N LEU A 343 -16.04 -10.29 -11.78
CA LEU A 343 -15.51 -10.60 -13.11
C LEU A 343 -14.29 -9.76 -13.50
N ASN A 344 -14.17 -8.55 -12.93
CA ASN A 344 -13.13 -7.59 -13.30
C ASN A 344 -12.50 -6.96 -12.05
N PRO A 345 -11.63 -7.67 -11.33
CA PRO A 345 -11.03 -7.19 -10.08
C PRO A 345 -10.24 -5.88 -10.23
N ASN A 346 -9.65 -5.64 -11.40
CA ASN A 346 -8.83 -4.47 -11.73
C ASN A 346 -9.61 -3.30 -12.39
N LEU A 347 -10.95 -3.40 -12.48
CA LEU A 347 -11.79 -2.35 -13.03
C LEU A 347 -12.34 -1.48 -11.90
N MET A 348 -12.32 -0.16 -12.08
CA MET A 348 -12.90 0.80 -11.15
C MET A 348 -14.21 1.35 -11.69
N HIS A 349 -15.29 1.22 -10.92
CA HIS A 349 -16.59 1.75 -11.31
C HIS A 349 -16.64 3.27 -11.20
N ASN A 350 -17.27 3.90 -12.18
CA ASN A 350 -17.58 5.32 -12.19
C ASN A 350 -18.73 5.61 -11.18
N ARG A 351 -18.80 6.85 -10.69
CA ARG A 351 -19.98 7.33 -9.95
C ARG A 351 -21.23 7.18 -10.80
N TYR A 352 -22.29 6.67 -10.21
CA TYR A 352 -23.60 6.60 -10.82
C TYR A 352 -24.63 7.40 -10.01
N ASN A 353 -25.54 8.09 -10.69
CA ASN A 353 -26.62 8.89 -10.09
C ASN A 353 -27.81 8.05 -9.59
N GLY A 354 -27.65 6.74 -9.45
CA GLY A 354 -28.66 5.81 -9.01
C GLY A 354 -28.32 5.12 -7.71
N ASP A 355 -29.29 4.46 -7.14
CA ASP A 355 -29.19 3.79 -5.87
C ASP A 355 -28.19 2.64 -5.91
N TYR A 356 -27.05 2.83 -5.32
CA TYR A 356 -26.19 1.77 -4.83
C TYR A 356 -26.93 1.13 -3.68
N THR A 357 -27.55 0.03 -3.94
CA THR A 357 -28.72 -0.32 -3.16
C THR A 357 -28.44 -1.11 -1.91
N TYR A 358 -27.31 -1.89 -1.86
CA TYR A 358 -27.10 -2.78 -0.72
C TYR A 358 -26.37 -2.09 0.44
N TYR A 359 -26.86 -2.32 1.66
CA TYR A 359 -26.30 -1.78 2.89
C TYR A 359 -25.43 -2.76 3.65
N ASN A 360 -25.42 -4.02 3.22
CA ASN A 360 -24.82 -5.10 3.98
C ASN A 360 -23.62 -5.78 3.31
N LEU A 361 -22.98 -5.14 2.32
CA LEU A 361 -21.90 -5.79 1.57
C LEU A 361 -20.66 -6.14 2.41
N TRP A 362 -20.36 -5.36 3.44
CA TRP A 362 -19.25 -5.64 4.37
C TRP A 362 -19.70 -6.05 5.79
N SER A 363 -21.00 -5.96 6.08
CA SER A 363 -21.58 -6.40 7.35
C SER A 363 -22.94 -7.05 7.10
N ALA A 364 -23.00 -8.39 7.14
CA ALA A 364 -24.12 -9.21 6.63
C ALA A 364 -25.50 -8.76 7.12
N ASP A 365 -25.62 -8.38 8.40
CA ASP A 365 -26.89 -8.02 9.02
C ASP A 365 -27.08 -6.50 9.16
N ASN A 366 -26.24 -5.68 8.52
CA ASN A 366 -26.38 -4.25 8.60
C ASN A 366 -27.56 -3.75 7.76
N LYS A 367 -28.51 -3.07 8.41
CA LYS A 367 -29.66 -2.40 7.78
C LYS A 367 -29.74 -0.91 8.10
N THR A 368 -28.81 -0.39 8.89
CA THR A 368 -28.80 1.01 9.32
C THR A 368 -27.92 1.85 8.40
N THR A 369 -28.30 3.12 8.27
CA THR A 369 -27.58 4.13 7.47
C THR A 369 -27.12 5.32 8.30
N SER A 370 -27.24 5.23 9.62
CA SER A 370 -26.67 6.18 10.60
C SER A 370 -25.33 5.65 11.10
N ALA A 371 -24.44 6.57 11.49
CA ALA A 371 -23.20 6.20 12.16
C ALA A 371 -23.48 5.49 13.48
N ASN A 372 -22.78 4.40 13.75
CA ASN A 372 -23.05 3.54 14.89
C ASN A 372 -21.85 2.63 15.22
N ASP A 373 -21.94 1.91 16.35
CA ASP A 373 -21.00 0.91 16.83
C ASP A 373 -21.56 -0.52 16.72
N ASN A 374 -22.58 -0.74 15.92
CA ASN A 374 -23.13 -2.10 15.75
C ASN A 374 -22.03 -3.08 15.32
N PRO A 375 -22.05 -4.30 15.83
CA PRO A 375 -21.09 -5.33 15.43
C PRO A 375 -21.08 -5.53 13.92
N VAL A 376 -19.90 -5.58 13.34
CA VAL A 376 -19.70 -5.89 11.93
C VAL A 376 -19.63 -7.41 11.78
N ASN A 377 -20.59 -7.98 11.07
CA ASN A 377 -20.60 -9.40 10.70
C ASN A 377 -19.90 -9.57 9.35
N LYS A 378 -18.63 -9.96 9.38
CA LYS A 378 -17.76 -10.08 8.21
C LYS A 378 -18.37 -10.93 7.11
N THR A 379 -18.49 -10.38 5.91
CA THR A 379 -19.07 -11.07 4.73
C THR A 379 -18.00 -11.69 3.84
N ILE A 380 -18.45 -12.44 2.82
CA ILE A 380 -17.58 -12.93 1.75
C ILE A 380 -16.98 -11.81 0.88
N TYR A 381 -17.51 -10.58 0.92
CA TYR A 381 -16.96 -9.44 0.19
C TYR A 381 -16.05 -8.55 1.04
N ASP A 382 -15.90 -8.85 2.34
CA ASP A 382 -14.94 -8.13 3.18
C ASP A 382 -13.50 -8.45 2.71
N PRO A 383 -12.66 -7.43 2.43
CA PRO A 383 -11.32 -7.63 1.88
C PRO A 383 -10.25 -8.02 2.89
N CYS A 384 -10.57 -8.01 4.20
CA CYS A 384 -9.58 -8.19 5.26
C CYS A 384 -9.09 -9.63 5.39
N PRO A 385 -7.86 -9.85 5.89
CA PRO A 385 -7.33 -11.17 6.17
C PRO A 385 -8.08 -11.88 7.30
N VAL A 386 -7.73 -13.13 7.54
CA VAL A 386 -8.26 -13.94 8.65
C VAL A 386 -8.02 -13.21 9.97
N GLY A 387 -9.03 -13.22 10.87
CA GLY A 387 -8.97 -12.57 12.18
C GLY A 387 -9.22 -11.07 12.17
N PHE A 388 -9.43 -10.46 10.99
CA PHE A 388 -9.68 -9.04 10.83
C PHE A 388 -10.93 -8.76 10.00
N LYS A 389 -11.55 -7.61 10.25
CA LYS A 389 -12.69 -7.06 9.51
C LYS A 389 -12.60 -5.55 9.42
N LEU A 390 -13.46 -4.95 8.62
CA LEU A 390 -13.57 -3.50 8.61
C LEU A 390 -14.27 -2.99 9.88
N PRO A 391 -13.85 -1.82 10.40
CA PRO A 391 -14.44 -1.25 11.61
C PRO A 391 -15.85 -0.68 11.38
N ALA A 392 -16.64 -0.58 12.43
CA ALA A 392 -17.90 0.16 12.44
C ALA A 392 -17.67 1.66 12.17
N SER A 393 -18.72 2.39 11.81
CA SER A 393 -18.59 3.81 11.42
C SER A 393 -18.12 4.73 12.54
N ASN A 394 -18.42 4.41 13.80
CA ASN A 394 -17.97 5.22 14.95
C ASN A 394 -16.54 4.88 15.43
N ALA A 395 -15.89 3.87 14.86
CA ALA A 395 -14.60 3.40 15.37
C ALA A 395 -13.50 4.48 15.42
N PHE A 396 -13.60 5.49 14.57
CA PHE A 396 -12.63 6.59 14.49
C PHE A 396 -12.98 7.81 15.33
N THR A 397 -14.12 7.83 16.05
CA THR A 397 -14.56 9.01 16.80
C THR A 397 -13.63 9.38 17.96
N GLY A 398 -12.84 8.44 18.48
CA GLY A 398 -11.79 8.72 19.47
C GLY A 398 -10.59 9.52 18.95
N PHE A 399 -10.51 9.76 17.65
CA PHE A 399 -9.41 10.55 17.04
C PHE A 399 -9.60 12.06 17.20
N THR A 400 -10.75 12.49 17.69
CA THR A 400 -11.01 13.88 18.09
C THR A 400 -11.43 13.96 19.54
N THR A 401 -11.18 15.08 20.18
CA THR A 401 -11.54 15.30 21.59
C THR A 401 -13.06 15.42 21.81
N THR A 402 -13.80 15.67 20.75
CA THR A 402 -15.27 15.87 20.78
C THR A 402 -16.05 14.66 20.26
N GLY A 403 -15.40 13.69 19.61
CA GLY A 403 -16.05 12.61 18.86
C GLY A 403 -16.63 13.04 17.51
N GLU A 404 -16.62 14.33 17.22
CA GLU A 404 -17.20 14.97 16.03
C GLU A 404 -16.12 15.46 15.08
N SER A 405 -16.53 15.90 13.88
CA SER A 405 -15.64 16.53 12.91
C SER A 405 -15.05 17.83 13.43
N VAL A 406 -13.73 17.97 13.34
CA VAL A 406 -13.01 19.16 13.81
C VAL A 406 -12.18 19.76 12.68
N SER A 407 -12.03 21.09 12.68
CA SER A 407 -11.23 21.86 11.71
C SER A 407 -10.02 22.55 12.35
N SER A 408 -9.69 22.17 13.57
CA SER A 408 -8.53 22.68 14.31
C SER A 408 -7.70 21.51 14.87
N SER A 409 -6.41 21.53 14.62
CA SER A 409 -5.48 20.52 15.14
C SER A 409 -5.47 20.44 16.69
N THR A 410 -5.88 21.51 17.39
CA THR A 410 -5.98 21.50 18.86
C THR A 410 -7.11 20.63 19.40
N GLN A 411 -8.07 20.27 18.55
CA GLN A 411 -9.18 19.38 18.89
C GLN A 411 -8.95 17.94 18.39
N VAL A 412 -7.80 17.68 17.75
CA VAL A 412 -7.41 16.32 17.34
C VAL A 412 -6.72 15.63 18.50
N ASN A 413 -7.09 14.38 18.75
CA ASN A 413 -6.43 13.52 19.73
C ASN A 413 -5.18 12.88 19.10
N GLY A 414 -4.19 13.71 18.75
CA GLY A 414 -3.00 13.24 18.04
C GLY A 414 -2.05 14.37 17.65
N THR A 415 -0.97 14.00 16.94
CA THR A 415 0.03 14.93 16.39
C THR A 415 0.25 14.64 14.90
N TRP A 416 0.24 15.68 14.07
CA TRP A 416 0.57 15.57 12.65
C TRP A 416 2.08 15.50 12.43
N SER A 417 2.56 14.51 11.69
CA SER A 417 3.93 14.43 11.19
C SER A 417 4.01 15.05 9.79
N SER A 418 4.72 16.16 9.67
CA SER A 418 4.94 16.82 8.37
C SER A 418 5.96 16.08 7.50
N SER A 419 6.87 15.30 8.08
CA SER A 419 7.85 14.46 7.37
C SER A 419 7.21 13.20 6.82
N GLU A 420 6.41 12.49 7.62
CA GLU A 420 5.78 11.21 7.25
C GLU A 420 4.40 11.40 6.62
N LYS A 421 3.87 12.64 6.63
CA LYS A 421 2.57 12.97 6.03
C LYS A 421 1.43 12.13 6.61
N GLY A 422 1.17 12.28 7.92
CA GLY A 422 0.11 11.53 8.59
C GLY A 422 -0.09 11.96 10.04
N TRP A 423 -1.09 11.38 10.69
CA TRP A 423 -1.39 11.60 12.09
C TRP A 423 -0.91 10.44 12.95
N TYR A 424 -0.25 10.74 14.04
CA TYR A 424 -0.09 9.87 15.21
C TYR A 424 -1.24 10.15 16.17
N PHE A 425 -2.30 9.32 16.12
CA PHE A 425 -3.42 9.43 17.05
C PHE A 425 -3.07 8.76 18.37
N TYR A 426 -3.29 9.45 19.48
CA TYR A 426 -3.00 8.93 20.81
C TYR A 426 -3.99 7.82 21.18
N THR A 427 -3.48 6.75 21.79
CA THR A 427 -4.23 5.55 22.18
C THR A 427 -4.47 5.48 23.69
N ASN A 428 -3.79 6.31 24.46
CA ASN A 428 -3.95 6.44 25.91
C ASN A 428 -4.06 7.90 26.35
N SER A 429 -4.59 8.10 27.57
CA SER A 429 -4.80 9.45 28.18
C SER A 429 -3.49 10.18 28.44
N GLU A 430 -2.39 9.45 28.71
CA GLU A 430 -1.05 9.97 29.00
C GLU A 430 -0.35 10.45 27.73
N LYS A 431 -0.90 10.18 26.52
CA LYS A 431 -0.34 10.51 25.20
C LYS A 431 1.06 9.96 24.95
N THR A 432 1.34 8.80 25.54
CA THR A 432 2.63 8.12 25.42
C THR A 432 2.63 7.01 24.36
N GLN A 433 1.45 6.61 23.91
CA GLN A 433 1.24 5.62 22.87
C GLN A 433 0.39 6.20 21.75
N SER A 434 0.65 5.78 20.52
CA SER A 434 -0.07 6.26 19.35
C SER A 434 -0.15 5.20 18.25
N ILE A 435 -1.10 5.41 17.34
CA ILE A 435 -1.22 4.68 16.08
C ILE A 435 -1.07 5.67 14.92
N PHE A 436 -0.29 5.29 13.90
CA PHE A 436 -0.04 6.13 12.74
C PHE A 436 -1.05 5.88 11.62
N PHE A 437 -1.64 6.96 11.11
CA PHE A 437 -2.52 6.98 9.96
C PHE A 437 -1.94 7.90 8.88
N PRO A 438 -1.35 7.33 7.80
CA PRO A 438 -0.73 8.11 6.73
C PRO A 438 -1.76 8.80 5.84
N ALA A 439 -1.38 9.91 5.24
CA ALA A 439 -2.18 10.64 4.25
C ALA A 439 -2.07 9.97 2.86
N LEU A 440 -2.64 8.78 2.72
CA LEU A 440 -2.59 7.97 1.50
C LEU A 440 -3.43 8.54 0.34
N GLY A 441 -4.20 9.62 0.58
CA GLY A 441 -5.09 10.18 -0.42
C GLY A 441 -6.27 9.27 -0.75
N TYR A 442 -6.68 9.36 -2.00
CA TYR A 442 -7.80 8.59 -2.54
C TYR A 442 -7.58 8.27 -4.01
N ARG A 443 -8.38 7.36 -4.58
CA ARG A 443 -8.51 7.16 -6.02
C ARG A 443 -9.86 7.70 -6.48
N SER A 444 -9.83 8.63 -7.45
CA SER A 444 -11.03 9.31 -7.95
C SER A 444 -11.86 8.39 -8.84
N TYR A 445 -13.15 8.28 -8.61
CA TYR A 445 -14.09 7.55 -9.48
C TYR A 445 -14.29 8.20 -10.86
N SER A 446 -13.99 9.49 -11.01
CA SER A 446 -14.18 10.20 -12.27
C SER A 446 -12.99 10.08 -13.21
N THR A 447 -11.78 10.12 -12.67
CA THR A 447 -10.51 10.09 -13.43
C THR A 447 -9.74 8.76 -13.29
N MET A 448 -10.14 7.90 -12.37
CA MET A 448 -9.42 6.67 -11.95
C MET A 448 -8.02 6.93 -11.39
N ARG A 449 -7.60 8.18 -11.22
CA ARG A 449 -6.27 8.57 -10.74
C ARG A 449 -6.21 8.69 -9.22
N PRO A 450 -5.05 8.42 -8.62
CA PRO A 450 -4.79 8.84 -7.25
C PRO A 450 -4.88 10.36 -7.11
N GLY A 451 -5.26 10.84 -5.93
CA GLY A 451 -5.34 12.26 -5.60
C GLY A 451 -5.08 12.52 -4.13
N SER A 452 -4.64 13.72 -3.80
CA SER A 452 -4.36 14.18 -2.42
C SER A 452 -3.37 13.31 -1.63
N ILE A 453 -2.46 12.62 -2.32
CA ILE A 453 -1.38 11.85 -1.67
C ILE A 453 -0.51 12.80 -0.84
N GLY A 454 -0.22 12.42 0.41
CA GLY A 454 0.57 13.23 1.36
C GLY A 454 -0.18 14.42 1.97
N THR A 455 -1.46 14.63 1.61
CA THR A 455 -2.27 15.76 2.12
C THR A 455 -3.57 15.34 2.78
N GLN A 456 -4.15 14.20 2.39
CA GLN A 456 -5.37 13.66 2.99
C GLN A 456 -5.21 12.17 3.32
N GLY A 457 -5.72 11.74 4.45
CA GLY A 457 -5.98 10.35 4.77
C GLY A 457 -7.47 10.03 4.59
N CYS A 458 -7.78 8.95 3.89
CA CYS A 458 -9.16 8.52 3.63
C CYS A 458 -9.29 7.03 3.87
N PHE A 459 -10.11 6.63 4.87
CA PHE A 459 -10.22 5.24 5.31
C PHE A 459 -11.69 4.83 5.46
N TRP A 460 -12.12 3.81 4.71
CA TRP A 460 -13.48 3.31 4.78
C TRP A 460 -13.83 2.68 6.14
N SER A 461 -15.10 2.80 6.52
CA SER A 461 -15.76 1.96 7.51
C SER A 461 -16.72 0.96 6.84
N ALA A 462 -17.18 -0.05 7.58
CA ALA A 462 -18.08 -1.08 7.06
C ALA A 462 -19.53 -0.58 6.85
N HIS A 463 -19.94 0.47 7.53
CA HIS A 463 -21.34 0.90 7.54
C HIS A 463 -21.62 1.96 6.47
N PRO A 464 -22.72 1.82 5.72
CA PRO A 464 -23.10 2.75 4.67
C PRO A 464 -23.87 3.95 5.20
N VAL A 465 -24.01 4.93 4.32
CA VAL A 465 -25.02 5.98 4.36
C VAL A 465 -26.06 5.69 3.26
N ALA A 466 -27.25 6.26 3.38
CA ALA A 466 -28.28 6.15 2.36
C ALA A 466 -27.82 6.71 0.99
N LYS A 467 -28.45 6.27 -0.09
CA LYS A 467 -28.28 6.81 -1.45
C LYS A 467 -26.86 6.72 -2.03
N GLY A 468 -26.19 5.60 -1.84
CA GLY A 468 -24.90 5.36 -2.47
C GLY A 468 -23.70 6.01 -1.81
N ASN A 469 -23.87 6.65 -0.66
CA ASN A 469 -22.77 7.18 0.15
C ASN A 469 -22.31 6.18 1.22
N ASN A 470 -21.15 6.45 1.81
CA ASN A 470 -20.60 5.63 2.89
C ASN A 470 -19.81 6.47 3.89
N TYR A 471 -19.75 5.98 5.15
CA TYR A 471 -18.94 6.59 6.18
C TYR A 471 -17.47 6.26 6.01
N TYR A 472 -16.62 7.25 6.29
CA TYR A 472 -15.18 7.09 6.29
C TYR A 472 -14.50 8.10 7.22
N LEU A 473 -13.29 7.76 7.68
CA LEU A 473 -12.39 8.71 8.31
C LEU A 473 -11.73 9.57 7.23
N ARG A 474 -11.86 10.90 7.32
CA ARG A 474 -11.12 11.87 6.53
C ARG A 474 -10.16 12.65 7.41
N THR A 475 -8.91 12.80 6.98
CA THR A 475 -7.92 13.60 7.70
C THR A 475 -7.16 14.52 6.74
N SER A 476 -6.73 15.67 7.24
CA SER A 476 -5.70 16.50 6.64
C SER A 476 -4.77 17.02 7.75
N SER A 477 -3.78 17.84 7.45
CA SER A 477 -2.88 18.39 8.47
C SER A 477 -3.57 19.28 9.53
N VAL A 478 -4.81 19.70 9.29
CA VAL A 478 -5.54 20.63 10.16
C VAL A 478 -6.92 20.11 10.59
N ASP A 479 -7.50 19.20 9.84
CA ASP A 479 -8.86 18.69 10.11
C ASP A 479 -8.88 17.16 10.25
N VAL A 480 -9.77 16.67 11.11
CA VAL A 480 -10.10 15.24 11.26
C VAL A 480 -11.61 15.10 11.35
N GLN A 481 -12.15 14.27 10.48
CA GLN A 481 -13.59 14.03 10.32
C GLN A 481 -13.86 12.52 10.44
N PRO A 482 -14.18 12.02 11.65
CA PRO A 482 -14.24 10.58 11.94
C PRO A 482 -15.38 9.85 11.22
N THR A 483 -16.47 10.55 10.93
CA THR A 483 -17.70 9.99 10.32
C THR A 483 -18.13 10.77 9.09
N TYR A 484 -17.15 11.17 8.26
CA TYR A 484 -17.47 11.91 7.05
C TYR A 484 -18.12 10.99 6.00
N MET A 485 -18.82 11.59 5.04
CA MET A 485 -19.63 10.84 4.07
C MET A 485 -19.24 11.17 2.64
N VAL A 486 -19.17 10.14 1.81
CA VAL A 486 -18.84 10.30 0.39
C VAL A 486 -19.41 9.17 -0.45
N ASP A 487 -19.50 9.41 -1.75
CA ASP A 487 -19.87 8.41 -2.77
C ASP A 487 -18.97 7.17 -2.74
N ARG A 488 -19.58 5.98 -2.77
CA ARG A 488 -18.91 4.67 -2.76
C ARG A 488 -18.00 4.43 -3.95
N GLY A 489 -18.14 5.22 -5.01
CA GLY A 489 -17.30 5.16 -6.20
C GLY A 489 -15.85 5.53 -5.94
N PHE A 490 -15.54 6.31 -4.89
CA PHE A 490 -14.15 6.56 -4.50
C PHE A 490 -13.42 5.29 -4.08
N GLY A 491 -12.13 5.24 -4.35
CA GLY A 491 -11.22 4.24 -3.80
C GLY A 491 -10.49 4.82 -2.60
N TYR A 492 -10.62 4.20 -1.42
CA TYR A 492 -9.95 4.60 -0.18
C TYR A 492 -9.14 3.45 0.40
N ALA A 493 -8.17 3.79 1.23
CA ALA A 493 -7.42 2.81 2.01
C ALA A 493 -8.32 2.15 3.08
N LEU A 494 -7.84 1.05 3.62
CA LEU A 494 -8.51 0.31 4.69
C LEU A 494 -7.58 0.18 5.89
N ARG A 495 -8.13 0.40 7.08
CA ARG A 495 -7.48 0.07 8.34
C ARG A 495 -8.34 -0.96 9.06
N PRO A 496 -8.07 -2.25 8.92
CA PRO A 496 -8.83 -3.30 9.57
C PRO A 496 -8.75 -3.25 11.09
N CYS A 497 -9.77 -3.78 11.76
CA CYS A 497 -9.73 -4.10 13.18
C CYS A 497 -9.94 -5.60 13.39
N GLN A 498 -9.58 -6.10 14.56
CA GLN A 498 -9.73 -7.50 14.94
C GLN A 498 -11.21 -7.92 14.90
N ASP A 499 -11.49 -9.17 14.42
CA ASP A 499 -12.85 -9.73 14.23
C ASP A 499 -13.47 -10.20 15.56
#